data_0bb247ed77a0da0ea7f1a1dc77b05718
#
_entry.id   0bb247ed77a0da0ea7f1a1dc77b05718
#
_cell.length_a   1.000
_cell.length_b   1.000
_cell.length_c   1.000
_cell.angle_alpha   90.00
_cell.angle_beta   90.00
_cell.angle_gamma   90.00
#
_symmetry.space_group_name_H-M   'P 1'
#
loop_
_entity.id
_entity.type
_entity.pdbx_description
1 polymer ?
#
loop_
_entity_poly.entity_id
_entity_poly.type
_entity_poly.pdbx_seq_one_letter_code
_entity_poly.pdbx_strand_id
1 'polypeptide(L)'
;KLLAIIIIIAVVVGIIAYVVWLQDGVRHIGVQMSQKVQGRRQVGGQQSTIPLKVNTAGVIPIIFASSILQFPVVIAQFFGKTPEWTNYLSQSYWCNPAHMKYSIGFVAYIVMIIFFAYFYTSITFNPREVAKNLNDRGGFITGIRSGKPTVEYLTNILNYIILIGAIGLIIAACIPIVASGV
;
A
#
# COMPACT_ATOMS: atom_id res chain seq x y z
N LYS A 1 36.80 -1.06 3.36
CA LYS A 1 36.04 -0.14 2.46
C LYS A 1 35.33 -0.91 1.34
N LEU A 2 35.96 -1.84 0.65
CA LEU A 2 35.37 -2.61 -0.44
C LEU A 2 34.23 -3.52 0.06
N LEU A 3 34.40 -4.14 1.20
CA LEU A 3 33.40 -4.99 1.85
C LEU A 3 32.15 -4.20 2.25
N ALA A 4 32.31 -2.95 2.71
CA ALA A 4 31.19 -2.08 3.03
C ALA A 4 30.36 -1.73 1.78
N ILE A 5 31.00 -1.49 0.65
CA ILE A 5 30.33 -1.21 -0.63
C ILE A 5 29.52 -2.43 -1.09
N ILE A 6 30.09 -3.63 -0.98
CA ILE A 6 29.40 -4.88 -1.34
C ILE A 6 28.17 -5.10 -0.48
N ILE A 7 28.26 -4.85 0.83
CA ILE A 7 27.13 -4.98 1.77
C ILE A 7 26.02 -3.98 1.40
N ILE A 8 26.35 -2.72 1.12
CA ILE A 8 25.38 -1.71 0.72
C ILE A 8 24.67 -2.10 -0.57
N ILE A 9 25.39 -2.57 -1.56
CA ILE A 9 24.81 -3.03 -2.84
C ILE A 9 23.89 -4.23 -2.59
N ALA A 10 24.28 -5.19 -1.77
CA ALA A 10 23.46 -6.36 -1.43
C ALA A 10 22.17 -5.96 -0.73
N VAL A 11 22.21 -5.01 0.19
CA VAL A 11 21.04 -4.48 0.89
C VAL A 11 20.10 -3.77 -0.09
N VAL A 12 20.61 -2.93 -0.97
CA VAL A 12 19.81 -2.23 -1.99
C VAL A 12 19.11 -3.22 -2.93
N VAL A 13 19.82 -4.23 -3.43
CA VAL A 13 19.24 -5.29 -4.27
C VAL A 13 18.17 -6.06 -3.52
N GLY A 14 18.39 -6.39 -2.25
CA GLY A 14 17.41 -7.06 -1.39
C GLY A 14 16.13 -6.25 -1.21
N ILE A 15 16.24 -4.94 -1.00
CA ILE A 15 15.09 -4.03 -0.88
C ILE A 15 14.31 -3.98 -2.19
N ILE A 16 14.99 -3.84 -3.32
CA ILE A 16 14.35 -3.80 -4.65
C ILE A 16 13.60 -5.11 -4.90
N ALA A 17 14.22 -6.26 -4.64
CA ALA A 17 13.59 -7.56 -4.80
C ALA A 17 12.34 -7.71 -3.90
N TYR A 18 12.41 -7.25 -2.66
CA TYR A 18 11.28 -7.26 -1.73
C TYR A 18 10.11 -6.40 -2.21
N VAL A 19 10.39 -5.18 -2.66
CA VAL A 19 9.36 -4.26 -3.17
C VAL A 19 8.70 -4.81 -4.44
N VAL A 20 9.47 -5.39 -5.36
CA VAL A 20 8.94 -6.04 -6.56
C VAL A 20 8.05 -7.22 -6.18
N TRP A 21 8.48 -8.07 -5.28
CA TRP A 21 7.70 -9.21 -4.80
C TRP A 21 6.38 -8.76 -4.15
N LEU A 22 6.41 -7.70 -3.36
CA LEU A 22 5.23 -7.12 -2.72
C LEU A 22 4.24 -6.55 -3.74
N GLN A 23 4.73 -5.90 -4.79
CA GLN A 23 3.90 -5.31 -5.84
C GLN A 23 3.28 -6.35 -6.77
N ASP A 24 3.96 -7.47 -6.99
CA ASP A 24 3.47 -8.57 -7.83
C ASP A 24 2.44 -9.45 -7.09
N GLY A 25 2.32 -9.32 -5.78
CA GLY A 25 1.32 -10.02 -4.98
C GLY A 25 -0.10 -9.66 -5.42
N VAL A 26 -0.87 -10.66 -5.85
CA VAL A 26 -2.25 -10.51 -6.33
C VAL A 26 -3.13 -11.54 -5.67
N ARG A 27 -4.28 -11.12 -5.15
CA ARG A 27 -5.33 -12.00 -4.69
C ARG A 27 -6.40 -12.13 -5.77
N HIS A 28 -6.68 -13.35 -6.20
CA HIS A 28 -7.72 -13.65 -7.16
C HIS A 28 -9.04 -13.96 -6.44
N ILE A 29 -10.11 -13.27 -6.84
CA ILE A 29 -11.47 -13.54 -6.39
C ILE A 29 -12.22 -14.24 -7.51
N GLY A 30 -12.73 -15.44 -7.24
CA GLY A 30 -13.52 -16.21 -8.19
C GLY A 30 -14.86 -15.53 -8.49
N VAL A 31 -15.13 -15.29 -9.77
CA VAL A 31 -16.37 -14.71 -10.27
C VAL A 31 -16.99 -15.67 -11.28
N GLN A 32 -18.28 -15.95 -11.15
CA GLN A 32 -19.04 -16.71 -12.12
C GLN A 32 -19.89 -15.76 -12.96
N MET A 33 -19.82 -15.91 -14.27
CA MET A 33 -20.70 -15.23 -15.21
C MET A 33 -21.94 -16.06 -15.47
N SER A 34 -23.09 -15.42 -15.60
CA SER A 34 -24.33 -16.11 -15.95
C SER A 34 -24.22 -16.75 -17.33
N GLN A 35 -24.66 -18.01 -17.41
CA GLN A 35 -24.74 -18.71 -18.68
C GLN A 35 -25.95 -18.19 -19.44
N LYS A 36 -25.75 -17.76 -20.69
CA LYS A 36 -26.84 -17.47 -21.63
C LYS A 36 -27.03 -18.68 -22.52
N VAL A 37 -28.24 -19.21 -22.54
CA VAL A 37 -28.64 -20.26 -23.48
C VAL A 37 -29.14 -19.57 -24.74
N GLN A 38 -28.41 -19.73 -25.82
CA GLN A 38 -28.82 -19.23 -27.14
C GLN A 38 -29.10 -20.44 -28.05
N GLY A 39 -30.38 -20.79 -28.13
CA GLY A 39 -30.80 -22.00 -28.85
C GLY A 39 -30.42 -23.30 -28.15
N ARG A 40 -29.88 -24.27 -28.87
CA ARG A 40 -29.38 -25.54 -28.31
C ARG A 40 -27.95 -25.53 -27.81
N ARG A 41 -27.22 -24.40 -27.91
CA ARG A 41 -25.86 -24.25 -27.43
C ARG A 41 -25.82 -23.40 -26.15
N GLN A 42 -25.19 -23.92 -25.13
CA GLN A 42 -24.80 -23.14 -23.98
C GLN A 42 -23.58 -22.27 -24.35
N VAL A 43 -23.77 -20.95 -24.37
CA VAL A 43 -22.72 -19.98 -24.63
C VAL A 43 -22.52 -19.18 -23.34
N GLY A 44 -21.34 -19.23 -22.78
CA GLY A 44 -20.98 -18.52 -21.52
C GLY A 44 -20.71 -19.50 -20.39
N GLY A 45 -20.53 -18.97 -19.20
CA GLY A 45 -20.16 -19.77 -18.02
C GLY A 45 -18.65 -19.85 -17.81
N GLN A 46 -17.91 -18.92 -18.40
CA GLN A 46 -16.49 -18.79 -18.07
C GLN A 46 -16.33 -18.34 -16.62
N GLN A 47 -15.61 -19.13 -15.88
CA GLN A 47 -15.12 -18.68 -14.58
C GLN A 47 -14.04 -17.62 -14.84
N SER A 48 -14.29 -16.44 -14.32
CA SER A 48 -13.34 -15.33 -14.33
C SER A 48 -12.86 -15.04 -12.93
N THR A 49 -11.75 -14.35 -12.80
CA THR A 49 -11.24 -13.91 -11.52
C THR A 49 -11.01 -12.40 -11.53
N ILE A 50 -11.29 -11.75 -10.40
CA ILE A 50 -10.93 -10.35 -10.19
C ILE A 50 -9.58 -10.33 -9.48
N PRO A 51 -8.49 -9.83 -10.11
CA PRO A 51 -7.21 -9.71 -9.46
C PRO A 51 -7.20 -8.49 -8.53
N LEU A 52 -6.95 -8.70 -7.23
CA LEU A 52 -6.71 -7.64 -6.25
C LEU A 52 -5.24 -7.64 -5.86
N LYS A 53 -4.55 -6.57 -6.18
CA LYS A 53 -3.15 -6.41 -5.78
C LYS A 53 -3.04 -6.22 -4.28
N VAL A 54 -2.10 -6.90 -3.65
CA VAL A 54 -1.79 -6.76 -2.22
C VAL A 54 -1.35 -5.34 -1.90
N ASN A 55 -0.59 -4.73 -2.80
CA ASN A 55 -0.16 -3.35 -2.69
C ASN A 55 -0.81 -2.49 -3.78
N THR A 56 -2.11 -2.25 -3.65
CA THR A 56 -2.90 -1.46 -4.62
C THR A 56 -2.44 -0.01 -4.70
N ALA A 57 -2.01 0.55 -3.57
CA ALA A 57 -1.55 1.93 -3.49
C ALA A 57 -0.13 2.13 -4.04
N GLY A 58 0.69 1.06 -4.18
CA GLY A 58 2.08 1.17 -4.59
C GLY A 58 2.94 1.89 -3.55
N VAL A 59 3.88 2.71 -3.99
CA VAL A 59 4.77 3.51 -3.15
C VAL A 59 4.24 4.92 -2.88
N ILE A 60 3.11 5.29 -3.43
CA ILE A 60 2.53 6.64 -3.30
C ILE A 60 2.27 7.06 -1.86
N PRO A 61 1.74 6.20 -0.96
CA PRO A 61 1.59 6.56 0.45
C PRO A 61 2.88 6.96 1.13
N ILE A 62 3.99 6.31 0.81
CA ILE A 62 5.31 6.65 1.35
C ILE A 62 5.76 8.02 0.85
N ILE A 63 5.58 8.31 -0.41
CA ILE A 63 5.93 9.60 -1.03
C ILE A 63 5.15 10.73 -0.36
N PHE A 64 3.84 10.59 -0.21
CA PHE A 64 3.00 11.60 0.44
C PHE A 64 3.35 11.79 1.92
N ALA A 65 3.52 10.72 2.67
CA ALA A 65 3.90 10.80 4.08
C ALA A 65 5.25 11.50 4.26
N SER A 66 6.25 11.14 3.49
CA SER A 66 7.56 11.79 3.50
C SER A 66 7.47 13.28 3.15
N SER A 67 6.72 13.61 2.11
CA SER A 67 6.56 15.00 1.65
C SER A 67 5.89 15.87 2.69
N ILE A 68 4.83 15.39 3.33
CA ILE A 68 4.11 16.13 4.37
C ILE A 68 4.99 16.34 5.61
N LEU A 69 5.77 15.35 6.01
CA LEU A 69 6.69 15.49 7.16
C LEU A 69 7.86 16.42 6.86
N GLN A 70 8.35 16.42 5.61
CA GLN A 70 9.45 17.31 5.22
C GLN A 70 9.03 18.76 4.97
N PHE A 71 7.78 18.99 4.59
CA PHE A 71 7.29 20.32 4.24
C PHE A 71 7.51 21.35 5.37
N PRO A 72 7.14 21.10 6.63
CA PRO A 72 7.42 22.03 7.73
C PRO A 72 8.92 22.25 7.96
N VAL A 73 9.74 21.22 7.77
CA VAL A 73 11.21 21.29 7.92
C VAL A 73 11.80 22.23 6.87
N VAL A 74 11.38 22.11 5.62
CA VAL A 74 11.84 22.98 4.52
C VAL A 74 11.44 24.42 4.76
N ILE A 75 10.21 24.67 5.21
CA ILE A 75 9.75 26.03 5.55
C ILE A 75 10.62 26.63 6.68
N ALA A 76 10.88 25.87 7.73
CA ALA A 76 11.71 26.33 8.84
C ALA A 76 13.14 26.68 8.39
N GLN A 77 13.71 25.89 7.51
CA GLN A 77 15.03 26.15 6.90
C GLN A 77 15.01 27.41 6.05
N PHE A 78 13.94 27.67 5.32
CA PHE A 78 13.81 28.86 4.49
C PHE A 78 13.81 30.16 5.31
N PHE A 79 13.24 30.12 6.51
CA PHE A 79 13.28 31.23 7.46
C PHE A 79 14.59 31.34 8.25
N GLY A 80 15.57 30.50 7.95
CA GLY A 80 16.88 30.50 8.62
C GLY A 80 16.86 30.05 10.09
N LYS A 81 15.76 29.45 10.52
CA LYS A 81 15.59 28.94 11.88
C LYS A 81 15.39 27.42 11.79
N THR A 82 16.18 26.69 12.56
CA THR A 82 16.03 25.22 12.72
C THR A 82 15.61 24.93 14.16
N PRO A 83 14.33 25.14 14.52
CA PRO A 83 13.88 24.83 15.88
C PRO A 83 13.98 23.34 16.16
N GLU A 84 14.10 22.96 17.44
CA GLU A 84 14.27 21.56 17.84
C GLU A 84 13.17 20.62 17.35
N TRP A 85 11.95 21.12 17.17
CA TRP A 85 10.84 20.34 16.69
C TRP A 85 11.04 19.81 15.24
N THR A 86 11.89 20.46 14.44
CA THR A 86 12.21 19.97 13.09
C THR A 86 12.98 18.66 13.11
N ASN A 87 13.72 18.39 14.18
CA ASN A 87 14.45 17.16 14.36
C ASN A 87 13.53 15.95 14.54
N TYR A 88 12.34 16.13 15.12
CA TYR A 88 11.34 15.07 15.24
C TYR A 88 10.77 14.65 13.88
N LEU A 89 10.75 15.55 12.91
CA LEU A 89 10.24 15.31 11.57
C LEU A 89 11.34 14.88 10.58
N SER A 90 12.60 15.04 10.96
CA SER A 90 13.74 14.66 10.10
C SER A 90 14.04 13.18 10.18
N GLN A 91 14.06 12.51 9.04
CA GLN A 91 14.38 11.09 8.93
C GLN A 91 15.80 10.74 9.43
N SER A 92 16.71 11.71 9.39
CA SER A 92 18.11 11.50 9.80
C SER A 92 18.29 11.23 11.31
N TYR A 93 17.33 11.64 12.13
CA TYR A 93 17.37 11.46 13.58
C TYR A 93 16.55 10.26 14.07
N TRP A 94 15.78 9.64 13.19
CA TRP A 94 14.98 8.47 13.53
C TRP A 94 15.87 7.22 13.69
N CYS A 95 15.50 6.38 14.64
CA CYS A 95 16.24 5.16 14.96
C CYS A 95 17.71 5.38 15.34
N ASN A 96 18.13 6.60 15.65
CA ASN A 96 19.46 6.88 16.14
C ASN A 96 19.52 6.64 17.66
N PRO A 97 20.40 5.74 18.14
CA PRO A 97 20.49 5.44 19.58
C PRO A 97 20.91 6.65 20.44
N ALA A 98 21.57 7.63 19.84
CA ALA A 98 21.94 8.88 20.52
C ALA A 98 20.74 9.83 20.72
N HIS A 99 19.70 9.69 19.91
CA HIS A 99 18.55 10.60 19.88
C HIS A 99 17.20 9.86 19.83
N MET A 100 17.03 8.87 20.69
CA MET A 100 15.78 8.08 20.76
C MET A 100 14.52 8.93 20.94
N LYS A 101 14.67 10.13 21.50
CA LYS A 101 13.58 11.09 21.69
C LYS A 101 12.89 11.51 20.38
N TYR A 102 13.61 11.48 19.27
CA TYR A 102 13.09 11.87 17.96
C TYR A 102 12.37 10.72 17.23
N SER A 103 12.38 9.52 17.79
CA SER A 103 11.65 8.35 17.25
C SER A 103 10.13 8.53 17.23
N ILE A 104 9.59 9.52 17.95
CA ILE A 104 8.17 9.88 17.88
C ILE A 104 7.77 10.27 16.46
N GLY A 105 8.64 10.99 15.74
CA GLY A 105 8.43 11.31 14.33
C GLY A 105 8.35 10.07 13.43
N PHE A 106 9.08 9.02 13.75
CA PHE A 106 9.01 7.74 13.06
C PHE A 106 7.64 7.06 13.23
N VAL A 107 7.09 7.08 14.43
CA VAL A 107 5.73 6.56 14.70
C VAL A 107 4.68 7.37 13.93
N ALA A 108 4.79 8.69 13.91
CA ALA A 108 3.91 9.56 13.12
C ALA A 108 4.01 9.23 11.62
N TYR A 109 5.20 8.96 11.11
CA TYR A 109 5.43 8.55 9.73
C TYR A 109 4.73 7.25 9.38
N ILE A 110 4.84 6.23 10.25
CA ILE A 110 4.14 4.95 10.07
C ILE A 110 2.62 5.14 10.04
N VAL A 111 2.06 5.92 10.97
CA VAL A 111 0.61 6.21 11.01
C VAL A 111 0.16 6.91 9.73
N MET A 112 0.94 7.86 9.23
CA MET A 112 0.64 8.56 7.98
C MET A 112 0.69 7.64 6.77
N ILE A 113 1.64 6.71 6.70
CA ILE A 113 1.70 5.70 5.63
C ILE A 113 0.41 4.88 5.59
N ILE A 114 -0.04 4.39 6.75
CA ILE A 114 -1.28 3.61 6.85
C ILE A 114 -2.48 4.45 6.41
N PHE A 115 -2.59 5.68 6.90
CA PHE A 115 -3.67 6.61 6.56
C PHE A 115 -3.73 6.86 5.05
N PHE A 116 -2.62 7.20 4.42
CA PHE A 116 -2.57 7.44 2.99
C PHE A 116 -2.77 6.17 2.15
N ALA A 117 -2.35 5.01 2.64
CA ALA A 117 -2.62 3.74 1.98
C ALA A 117 -4.14 3.50 1.88
N TYR A 118 -4.88 3.67 2.96
CA TYR A 118 -6.34 3.57 2.96
C TYR A 118 -7.00 4.63 2.08
N PHE A 119 -6.59 5.87 2.23
CA PHE A 119 -7.12 7.00 1.47
C PHE A 119 -6.92 6.81 -0.04
N TYR A 120 -5.70 6.51 -0.47
CA TYR A 120 -5.38 6.34 -1.88
C TYR A 120 -6.08 5.14 -2.48
N THR A 121 -6.16 4.04 -1.76
CA THR A 121 -6.84 2.83 -2.24
C THR A 121 -8.35 3.04 -2.35
N SER A 122 -8.96 3.80 -1.45
CA SER A 122 -10.38 4.13 -1.53
C SER A 122 -10.74 4.99 -2.75
N ILE A 123 -9.80 5.79 -3.24
CA ILE A 123 -9.95 6.55 -4.48
C ILE A 123 -9.72 5.68 -5.71
N THR A 124 -8.66 4.87 -5.70
CA THR A 124 -8.23 4.07 -6.86
C THR A 124 -9.15 2.89 -7.10
N PHE A 125 -9.63 2.26 -6.06
CA PHE A 125 -10.51 1.10 -6.11
C PHE A 125 -11.83 1.38 -5.40
N ASN A 126 -12.91 1.48 -6.18
CA ASN A 126 -14.24 1.69 -5.65
C ASN A 126 -15.03 0.36 -5.67
N PRO A 127 -15.26 -0.28 -4.50
CA PRO A 127 -15.99 -1.54 -4.43
C PRO A 127 -17.41 -1.47 -4.98
N ARG A 128 -18.06 -0.31 -4.85
CA ARG A 128 -19.43 -0.10 -5.35
C ARG A 128 -19.49 -0.14 -6.86
N GLU A 129 -18.53 0.50 -7.51
CA GLU A 129 -18.45 0.54 -8.96
C GLU A 129 -18.11 -0.83 -9.53
N VAL A 130 -17.18 -1.55 -8.90
CA VAL A 130 -16.82 -2.92 -9.29
C VAL A 130 -18.01 -3.86 -9.14
N ALA A 131 -18.73 -3.80 -8.03
CA ALA A 131 -19.93 -4.61 -7.79
C ALA A 131 -21.04 -4.30 -8.79
N LYS A 132 -21.24 -3.03 -9.13
CA LYS A 132 -22.22 -2.61 -10.13
C LYS A 132 -21.84 -3.14 -11.51
N ASN A 133 -20.61 -2.93 -11.95
CA ASN A 133 -20.13 -3.42 -13.25
C ASN A 133 -20.23 -4.94 -13.36
N LEU A 134 -19.98 -5.65 -12.28
CA LEU A 134 -20.13 -7.09 -12.21
C LEU A 134 -21.61 -7.51 -12.39
N ASN A 135 -22.51 -6.84 -11.68
CA ASN A 135 -23.95 -7.09 -11.76
C ASN A 135 -24.51 -6.77 -13.15
N ASP A 136 -24.10 -5.66 -13.75
CA ASP A 136 -24.52 -5.23 -15.09
C ASP A 136 -24.10 -6.23 -16.19
N ARG A 137 -22.99 -6.94 -15.95
CA ARG A 137 -22.50 -8.02 -16.83
C ARG A 137 -23.11 -9.39 -16.50
N GLY A 138 -24.02 -9.46 -15.53
CA GLY A 138 -24.62 -10.71 -15.08
C GLY A 138 -23.67 -11.65 -14.35
N GLY A 139 -22.55 -11.13 -13.87
CA GLY A 139 -21.60 -11.86 -13.05
C GLY A 139 -21.92 -11.79 -11.54
N PHE A 140 -21.49 -12.78 -10.80
CA PHE A 140 -21.61 -12.80 -9.35
C PHE A 140 -20.39 -13.49 -8.71
N ILE A 141 -20.09 -13.12 -7.48
CA ILE A 141 -19.04 -13.77 -6.69
C ILE A 141 -19.61 -15.07 -6.14
N THR A 142 -18.85 -16.16 -6.27
CA THR A 142 -19.29 -17.49 -5.81
C THR A 142 -19.67 -17.47 -4.34
N GLY A 143 -20.92 -17.83 -4.04
CA GLY A 143 -21.45 -17.90 -2.66
C GLY A 143 -21.96 -16.57 -2.08
N ILE A 144 -21.96 -15.47 -2.85
CA ILE A 144 -22.38 -14.15 -2.38
C ILE A 144 -23.46 -13.59 -3.31
N ARG A 145 -24.52 -13.04 -2.72
CA ARG A 145 -25.61 -12.38 -3.45
C ARG A 145 -25.12 -11.11 -4.13
N SER A 146 -25.60 -10.87 -5.33
CA SER A 146 -25.37 -9.61 -6.05
C SER A 146 -25.94 -8.41 -5.29
N GLY A 147 -25.30 -7.25 -5.41
CA GLY A 147 -25.73 -6.00 -4.82
C GLY A 147 -24.97 -5.64 -3.53
N LYS A 148 -25.67 -5.20 -2.50
CA LYS A 148 -25.04 -4.75 -1.23
C LYS A 148 -24.10 -5.78 -0.59
N PRO A 149 -24.44 -7.07 -0.49
CA PRO A 149 -23.53 -8.06 0.08
C PRO A 149 -22.21 -8.19 -0.67
N THR A 150 -22.22 -8.02 -2.00
CA THR A 150 -21.00 -8.00 -2.83
C THR A 150 -20.12 -6.82 -2.49
N VAL A 151 -20.70 -5.63 -2.31
CA VAL A 151 -19.97 -4.42 -1.93
C VAL A 151 -19.33 -4.58 -0.56
N GLU A 152 -20.06 -5.10 0.42
CA GLU A 152 -19.55 -5.35 1.78
C GLU A 152 -18.40 -6.37 1.77
N TYR A 153 -18.55 -7.44 1.02
CA TYR A 153 -17.51 -8.46 0.87
C TYR A 153 -16.23 -7.89 0.25
N LEU A 154 -16.36 -7.15 -0.85
CA LEU A 154 -15.21 -6.51 -1.51
C LEU A 154 -14.55 -5.48 -0.61
N THR A 155 -15.33 -4.69 0.13
CA THR A 155 -14.80 -3.69 1.07
C THR A 155 -14.03 -4.36 2.20
N ASN A 156 -14.54 -5.43 2.78
CA ASN A 156 -13.86 -6.16 3.84
C ASN A 156 -12.54 -6.77 3.36
N ILE A 157 -12.55 -7.43 2.20
CA ILE A 157 -11.33 -7.98 1.61
C ILE A 157 -10.32 -6.88 1.31
N LEU A 158 -10.78 -5.76 0.76
CA LEU A 158 -9.93 -4.64 0.43
C LEU A 158 -9.25 -4.06 1.68
N ASN A 159 -9.98 -3.91 2.79
CA ASN A 159 -9.42 -3.46 4.06
C ASN A 159 -8.32 -4.38 4.57
N TYR A 160 -8.50 -5.69 4.52
CA TYR A 160 -7.46 -6.64 4.91
C TYR A 160 -6.24 -6.57 3.99
N ILE A 161 -6.45 -6.45 2.69
CA ILE A 161 -5.38 -6.35 1.70
C ILE A 161 -4.60 -5.06 1.88
N ILE A 162 -5.28 -3.94 2.12
CA ILE A 162 -4.64 -2.65 2.39
C ILE A 162 -3.77 -2.73 3.64
N LEU A 163 -4.27 -3.33 4.70
CA LEU A 163 -3.52 -3.47 5.95
C LEU A 163 -2.23 -4.28 5.74
N ILE A 164 -2.33 -5.41 5.04
CA ILE A 164 -1.16 -6.25 4.71
C ILE A 164 -0.18 -5.48 3.82
N GLY A 165 -0.67 -4.81 2.79
CA GLY A 165 0.14 -3.98 1.91
C GLY A 165 0.81 -2.82 2.63
N ALA A 166 0.10 -2.15 3.53
CA ALA A 166 0.65 -1.06 4.36
C ALA A 166 1.76 -1.55 5.29
N ILE A 167 1.59 -2.70 5.93
CA ILE A 167 2.64 -3.31 6.76
C ILE A 167 3.88 -3.62 5.91
N GLY A 168 3.69 -4.19 4.73
CA GLY A 168 4.78 -4.45 3.79
C GLY A 168 5.51 -3.18 3.35
N LEU A 169 4.80 -2.10 3.07
CA LEU A 169 5.38 -0.80 2.74
C LEU A 169 6.13 -0.18 3.92
N ILE A 170 5.62 -0.31 5.13
CA ILE A 170 6.28 0.16 6.34
C ILE A 170 7.62 -0.56 6.53
N ILE A 171 7.65 -1.87 6.36
CA ILE A 171 8.89 -2.65 6.42
C ILE A 171 9.88 -2.16 5.37
N ALA A 172 9.45 -1.99 4.13
CA ALA A 172 10.29 -1.48 3.04
C ALA A 172 10.82 -0.07 3.30
N ALA A 173 10.02 0.80 3.92
CA ALA A 173 10.43 2.16 4.29
C ALA A 173 11.37 2.20 5.49
N CYS A 174 11.19 1.29 6.45
CA CYS A 174 12.01 1.23 7.66
C CYS A 174 13.46 0.81 7.38
N ILE A 175 13.70 -0.07 6.42
CA ILE A 175 15.03 -0.60 6.13
C ILE A 175 16.05 0.51 5.81
N PRO A 176 15.79 1.45 4.88
CA PRO A 176 16.71 2.56 4.62
C PRO A 176 16.89 3.49 5.82
N ILE A 177 15.84 3.73 6.60
CA ILE A 177 15.88 4.62 7.77
C ILE A 177 16.77 4.03 8.85
N VAL A 178 16.61 2.74 9.15
CA VAL A 178 17.46 2.03 10.12
C VAL A 178 18.91 1.99 9.63
N ALA A 179 19.13 1.72 8.34
CA ALA A 179 20.47 1.71 7.75
C ALA A 179 21.17 3.09 7.82
N SER A 180 20.43 4.18 7.74
CA SER A 180 20.96 5.54 7.86
C SER A 180 21.22 5.96 9.31
N GLY A 181 20.57 5.31 10.27
CA GLY A 181 20.74 5.58 11.70
C GLY A 181 21.90 4.82 12.37
N VAL A 182 22.44 3.82 11.71
CA VAL A 182 23.60 3.01 12.14
C VAL A 182 24.84 3.43 11.40
#